data_4db0a8218782cc8121d065044ba9a8a8
#
_entry.id   4db0a8218782cc8121d065044ba9a8a8
#
_cell.length_a   1.000
_cell.length_b   1.000
_cell.length_c   1.000
_cell.angle_alpha   90.00
_cell.angle_beta   90.00
_cell.angle_gamma   90.00
#
_symmetry.space_group_name_H-M   'P 1'
#
loop_
_entity.id
_entity.type
_entity.pdbx_description
1 polymer ?
#
loop_
_entity_poly.entity_id
_entity_poly.type
_entity_poly.pdbx_seq_one_letter_code
_entity_poly.pdbx_strand_id
1 'polypeptide(L)'
;MPDKKWIFDTVALSNFLLSESIFVLEKRYRKQAIITWEVYDEIAAGMREYSLLKDVDKLIDNNIFKLVSLSRKEHKNYLDLIGHLGKGEASCIAFAQAHSAIVVTDDRTARKQCTSMKILLTGTIGILKASKLDGQISLSQADEILLKMRNAGFYSPVRSISDIS
;
A
#
# COMPACT_ATOMS: atom_id res chain seq x y z
N MET A 1 16.95 14.33 8.52
CA MET A 1 15.62 14.10 7.92
C MET A 1 14.86 13.11 8.78
N PRO A 2 13.68 13.46 9.24
CA PRO A 2 12.86 12.47 9.90
C PRO A 2 12.59 11.32 8.92
N ASP A 3 12.60 10.10 9.43
CA ASP A 3 12.35 8.91 8.62
C ASP A 3 10.91 8.95 8.11
N LYS A 4 10.76 9.04 6.79
CA LYS A 4 9.45 8.92 6.16
C LYS A 4 8.94 7.49 6.35
N LYS A 5 7.64 7.37 6.60
CA LYS A 5 6.95 6.09 6.68
C LYS A 5 5.84 6.06 5.63
N TRP A 6 5.72 4.92 4.97
CA TRP A 6 4.64 4.65 4.03
C TRP A 6 3.75 3.57 4.61
N ILE A 7 2.46 3.87 4.75
CA ILE A 7 1.49 2.92 5.28
C ILE A 7 0.59 2.42 4.14
N PHE A 8 0.57 1.11 3.96
CA PHE A 8 -0.08 0.48 2.81
C PHE A 8 -1.46 -0.02 3.18
N ASP A 9 -2.45 0.27 2.33
CA ASP A 9 -3.76 -0.34 2.48
C ASP A 9 -3.77 -1.77 1.87
N THR A 10 -4.84 -2.48 2.12
CA THR A 10 -4.97 -3.88 1.74
C THR A 10 -4.84 -4.10 0.23
N VAL A 11 -5.58 -3.32 -0.57
CA VAL A 11 -5.61 -3.52 -2.02
C VAL A 11 -4.28 -3.12 -2.65
N ALA A 12 -3.70 -2.01 -2.24
CA ALA A 12 -2.40 -1.56 -2.79
C ALA A 12 -1.31 -2.60 -2.51
N LEU A 13 -1.22 -3.10 -1.27
CA LEU A 13 -0.23 -4.14 -0.95
C LEU A 13 -0.53 -5.44 -1.70
N SER A 14 -1.80 -5.83 -1.80
CA SER A 14 -2.20 -7.04 -2.52
C SER A 14 -1.79 -7.00 -3.99
N ASN A 15 -1.80 -5.82 -4.63
CA ASN A 15 -1.35 -5.69 -6.01
C ASN A 15 0.10 -6.16 -6.18
N PHE A 16 0.97 -5.82 -5.24
CA PHE A 16 2.38 -6.25 -5.27
C PHE A 16 2.53 -7.73 -4.92
N LEU A 17 1.74 -8.22 -3.97
CA LEU A 17 1.77 -9.63 -3.58
C LEU A 17 1.30 -10.54 -4.73
N LEU A 18 0.17 -10.22 -5.34
CA LEU A 18 -0.44 -11.04 -6.38
C LEU A 18 0.30 -10.99 -7.72
N SER A 19 1.06 -9.93 -7.96
CA SER A 19 1.91 -9.80 -9.16
C SER A 19 3.32 -10.34 -8.96
N GLU A 20 3.61 -10.89 -7.77
CA GLU A 20 4.94 -11.39 -7.42
C GLU A 20 6.03 -10.33 -7.57
N SER A 21 5.70 -9.08 -7.22
CA SER A 21 6.60 -7.94 -7.35
C SER A 21 6.96 -7.29 -6.01
N ILE A 22 6.95 -8.07 -4.92
CA ILE A 22 7.34 -7.57 -3.59
C ILE A 22 8.78 -7.05 -3.57
N PHE A 23 9.64 -7.50 -4.50
CA PHE A 23 11.02 -7.01 -4.58
C PHE A 23 11.10 -5.50 -4.81
N VAL A 24 10.08 -4.90 -5.46
CA VAL A 24 10.00 -3.45 -5.63
C VAL A 24 9.87 -2.77 -4.26
N LEU A 25 9.02 -3.32 -3.40
CA LEU A 25 8.80 -2.79 -2.05
C LEU A 25 10.03 -2.99 -1.17
N GLU A 26 10.68 -4.14 -1.29
CA GLU A 26 11.90 -4.43 -0.55
C GLU A 26 13.02 -3.44 -0.89
N LYS A 27 13.20 -3.14 -2.16
CA LYS A 27 14.22 -2.20 -2.62
C LYS A 27 13.90 -0.76 -2.20
N ARG A 28 12.63 -0.37 -2.29
CA ARG A 28 12.24 1.02 -2.12
C ARG A 28 11.95 1.42 -0.68
N TYR A 29 11.33 0.55 0.10
CA TYR A 29 10.75 0.90 1.40
C TYR A 29 11.28 0.12 2.59
N ARG A 30 12.38 -0.58 2.47
CA ARG A 30 12.94 -1.36 3.58
C ARG A 30 13.00 -0.52 4.86
N LYS A 31 12.37 -1.03 5.93
CA LYS A 31 12.28 -0.37 7.24
C LYS A 31 11.46 0.92 7.26
N GLN A 32 10.85 1.29 6.13
CA GLN A 32 10.01 2.49 6.04
C GLN A 32 8.55 2.16 5.73
N ALA A 33 8.24 0.90 5.46
CA ALA A 33 6.88 0.45 5.14
C ALA A 33 6.18 -0.08 6.38
N ILE A 34 4.90 0.24 6.49
CA ILE A 34 4.07 -0.10 7.64
C ILE A 34 2.76 -0.69 7.14
N ILE A 35 2.24 -1.69 7.87
CA ILE A 35 0.84 -2.11 7.77
C ILE A 35 0.23 -2.18 9.15
N THR A 36 -1.05 -1.91 9.22
CA THR A 36 -1.83 -2.07 10.46
C THR A 36 -2.27 -3.52 10.62
N TRP A 37 -2.67 -3.90 11.84
CA TRP A 37 -3.30 -5.19 12.08
C TRP A 37 -4.60 -5.35 11.28
N GLU A 38 -5.36 -4.26 11.09
CA GLU A 38 -6.58 -4.28 10.28
C GLU A 38 -6.29 -4.68 8.83
N VAL A 39 -5.22 -4.13 8.24
CA VAL A 39 -4.78 -4.51 6.89
C VAL A 39 -4.28 -5.95 6.87
N TYR A 40 -3.47 -6.35 7.85
CA TYR A 40 -2.98 -7.72 7.94
C TYR A 40 -4.16 -8.72 8.01
N ASP A 41 -5.15 -8.44 8.83
CA ASP A 41 -6.32 -9.32 8.98
C ASP A 41 -7.10 -9.46 7.67
N GLU A 42 -7.26 -8.38 6.91
CA GLU A 42 -7.90 -8.43 5.59
C GLU A 42 -7.10 -9.26 4.60
N ILE A 43 -5.78 -9.11 4.58
CA ILE A 43 -4.90 -9.93 3.72
C ILE A 43 -4.97 -11.39 4.13
N ALA A 44 -4.88 -11.67 5.44
CA ALA A 44 -4.94 -13.03 5.98
C ALA A 44 -6.26 -13.73 5.62
N ALA A 45 -7.37 -13.00 5.61
CA ALA A 45 -8.66 -13.55 5.22
C ALA A 45 -8.69 -14.05 3.76
N GLY A 46 -7.83 -13.50 2.91
CA GLY A 46 -7.73 -13.89 1.50
C GLY A 46 -6.70 -14.98 1.20
N MET A 47 -5.87 -15.37 2.16
CA MET A 47 -4.75 -16.31 1.94
C MET A 47 -5.19 -17.70 1.49
N ARG A 48 -6.35 -18.13 1.90
CA ARG A 48 -6.89 -19.45 1.53
C ARG A 48 -7.20 -19.51 0.04
N GLU A 49 -7.75 -18.43 -0.51
CA GLU A 49 -8.11 -18.35 -1.93
C GLU A 49 -6.92 -17.94 -2.78
N TYR A 50 -6.10 -17.03 -2.29
CA TYR A 50 -4.94 -16.47 -3.00
C TYR A 50 -3.67 -16.73 -2.19
N SER A 51 -2.99 -17.84 -2.46
CA SER A 51 -1.82 -18.26 -1.67
C SER A 51 -0.66 -17.29 -1.72
N LEU A 52 -0.53 -16.49 -2.80
CA LEU A 52 0.52 -15.46 -2.89
C LEU A 52 0.39 -14.38 -1.83
N LEU A 53 -0.80 -14.17 -1.25
CA LEU A 53 -0.98 -13.23 -0.15
C LEU A 53 -0.18 -13.62 1.09
N LYS A 54 0.19 -14.90 1.24
CA LYS A 54 1.01 -15.36 2.36
C LYS A 54 2.41 -14.75 2.36
N ASP A 55 2.86 -14.20 1.24
CA ASP A 55 4.15 -13.54 1.16
C ASP A 55 4.22 -12.27 2.00
N VAL A 56 3.09 -11.74 2.49
CA VAL A 56 3.08 -10.65 3.46
C VAL A 56 3.85 -11.04 4.74
N ASP A 57 3.78 -12.30 5.14
CA ASP A 57 4.49 -12.79 6.34
C ASP A 57 6.00 -12.71 6.14
N LYS A 58 6.50 -12.96 4.93
CA LYS A 58 7.92 -12.80 4.61
C LYS A 58 8.37 -11.35 4.74
N LEU A 59 7.54 -10.41 4.29
CA LEU A 59 7.83 -8.98 4.40
C LEU A 59 7.94 -8.55 5.87
N ILE A 60 7.09 -9.07 6.72
CA ILE A 60 7.10 -8.78 8.16
C ILE A 60 8.30 -9.47 8.82
N ASP A 61 8.50 -10.76 8.57
CA ASP A 61 9.57 -11.55 9.19
C ASP A 61 10.96 -11.05 8.82
N ASN A 62 11.12 -10.51 7.61
CA ASN A 62 12.38 -9.95 7.12
C ASN A 62 12.54 -8.46 7.46
N ASN A 63 11.68 -7.90 8.29
CA ASN A 63 11.72 -6.51 8.73
C ASN A 63 11.63 -5.48 7.60
N ILE A 64 10.98 -5.84 6.49
CA ILE A 64 10.71 -4.91 5.40
C ILE A 64 9.48 -4.08 5.74
N PHE A 65 8.44 -4.74 6.25
CA PHE A 65 7.24 -4.08 6.75
C PHE A 65 7.16 -4.21 8.27
N LYS A 66 6.79 -3.12 8.92
CA LYS A 66 6.47 -3.11 10.35
C LYS A 66 4.97 -3.23 10.53
N LEU A 67 4.56 -4.18 11.36
CA LEU A 67 3.16 -4.37 11.74
C LEU A 67 2.85 -3.52 12.97
N VAL A 68 1.85 -2.65 12.89
CA VAL A 68 1.53 -1.69 13.95
C VAL A 68 0.09 -1.81 14.43
N SER A 69 -0.11 -1.50 15.69
CA SER A 69 -1.42 -1.37 16.31
C SER A 69 -1.78 0.11 16.44
N LEU A 70 -3.05 0.45 16.33
CA LEU A 70 -3.51 1.80 16.59
C LEU A 70 -3.48 2.08 18.10
N SER A 71 -3.03 3.28 18.48
CA SER A 71 -3.16 3.77 19.83
C SER A 71 -4.63 4.02 20.17
N ARG A 72 -4.94 4.29 21.44
CA ARG A 72 -6.31 4.61 21.86
C ARG A 72 -6.85 5.83 21.10
N LYS A 73 -6.04 6.86 20.94
CA LYS A 73 -6.41 8.08 20.21
C LYS A 73 -6.61 7.81 18.72
N GLU A 74 -5.71 7.05 18.11
CA GLU A 74 -5.81 6.66 16.70
C GLU A 74 -7.05 5.81 16.46
N HIS A 75 -7.34 4.89 17.38
CA HIS A 75 -8.52 4.02 17.29
C HIS A 75 -9.81 4.85 17.34
N LYS A 76 -9.86 5.90 18.14
CA LYS A 76 -11.00 6.80 18.19
C LYS A 76 -11.24 7.46 16.83
N ASN A 77 -10.18 7.95 16.20
CA ASN A 77 -10.27 8.53 14.85
C ASN A 77 -10.67 7.48 13.80
N TYR A 78 -10.15 6.28 13.95
CA TYR A 78 -10.50 5.13 13.10
C TYR A 78 -12.02 4.86 13.16
N LEU A 79 -12.62 4.86 14.36
CA LEU A 79 -14.06 4.63 14.51
C LEU A 79 -14.89 5.69 13.78
N ASP A 80 -14.42 6.93 13.73
CA ASP A 80 -15.11 8.00 12.98
C ASP A 80 -15.03 7.78 11.47
N LEU A 81 -14.01 7.09 10.98
CA LEU A 81 -13.78 6.88 9.54
C LEU A 81 -14.49 5.64 8.99
N ILE A 82 -14.70 4.60 9.79
CA ILE A 82 -15.28 3.33 9.30
C ILE A 82 -16.75 3.42 8.88
N GLY A 83 -17.39 4.56 9.06
CA GLY A 83 -18.75 4.77 8.57
C GLY A 83 -18.84 4.90 7.05
N HIS A 84 -17.73 5.24 6.38
CA HIS A 84 -17.68 5.47 4.93
C HIS A 84 -16.43 4.93 4.26
N LEU A 85 -15.49 4.38 5.04
CA LEU A 85 -14.27 3.73 4.53
C LEU A 85 -14.21 2.29 5.03
N GLY A 86 -13.55 1.42 4.29
CA GLY A 86 -13.22 0.08 4.75
C GLY A 86 -12.28 0.14 5.95
N LYS A 87 -12.24 -0.94 6.72
CA LYS A 87 -11.43 -0.99 7.95
C LYS A 87 -9.94 -0.78 7.68
N GLY A 88 -9.41 -1.40 6.62
CA GLY A 88 -8.01 -1.24 6.24
C GLY A 88 -7.67 0.21 5.93
N GLU A 89 -8.44 0.85 5.05
CA GLU A 89 -8.21 2.24 4.68
C GLU A 89 -8.35 3.18 5.87
N ALA A 90 -9.39 3.00 6.68
CA ALA A 90 -9.62 3.83 7.87
C ALA A 90 -8.46 3.74 8.86
N SER A 91 -7.92 2.54 9.07
CA SER A 91 -6.79 2.34 9.97
C SER A 91 -5.53 3.03 9.46
N CYS A 92 -5.28 2.98 8.15
CA CYS A 92 -4.14 3.64 7.53
C CYS A 92 -4.22 5.15 7.71
N ILE A 93 -5.40 5.73 7.47
CA ILE A 93 -5.61 7.18 7.58
C ILE A 93 -5.47 7.64 9.03
N ALA A 94 -6.06 6.92 9.97
CA ALA A 94 -5.96 7.25 11.41
C ALA A 94 -4.50 7.22 11.88
N PHE A 95 -3.74 6.22 11.47
CA PHE A 95 -2.32 6.14 11.79
C PHE A 95 -1.53 7.27 11.14
N ALA A 96 -1.76 7.51 9.84
CA ALA A 96 -1.02 8.51 9.08
C ALA A 96 -1.24 9.91 9.63
N GLN A 97 -2.46 10.24 10.06
CA GLN A 97 -2.77 11.52 10.65
C GLN A 97 -1.94 11.77 11.92
N ALA A 98 -1.78 10.76 12.75
CA ALA A 98 -1.06 10.87 14.02
C ALA A 98 0.46 10.87 13.85
N HIS A 99 0.97 10.21 12.80
CA HIS A 99 2.41 9.98 12.63
C HIS A 99 3.00 10.65 11.39
N SER A 100 2.23 11.45 10.67
CA SER A 100 2.66 12.11 9.42
C SER A 100 3.18 11.11 8.36
N ALA A 101 2.59 9.92 8.32
CA ALA A 101 2.93 8.91 7.34
C ALA A 101 2.28 9.21 5.98
N ILE A 102 2.87 8.65 4.92
CA ILE A 102 2.33 8.72 3.57
C ILE A 102 1.43 7.50 3.36
N VAL A 103 0.17 7.73 3.00
CA VAL A 103 -0.78 6.63 2.75
C VAL A 103 -0.61 6.11 1.33
N VAL A 104 -0.51 4.80 1.19
CA VAL A 104 -0.47 4.11 -0.11
C VAL A 104 -1.83 3.47 -0.34
N THR A 105 -2.61 4.07 -1.22
CA THR A 105 -3.97 3.62 -1.53
C THR A 105 -4.35 3.97 -2.96
N ASP A 106 -5.12 3.08 -3.60
CA ASP A 106 -5.71 3.31 -4.92
C ASP A 106 -7.21 3.62 -4.82
N ASP A 107 -7.80 3.52 -3.63
CA ASP A 107 -9.22 3.73 -3.44
C ASP A 107 -9.58 5.22 -3.53
N ARG A 108 -10.57 5.54 -4.38
CA ARG A 108 -10.96 6.93 -4.64
C ARG A 108 -11.45 7.63 -3.36
N THR A 109 -12.29 6.97 -2.57
CA THR A 109 -12.84 7.55 -1.35
C THR A 109 -11.75 7.80 -0.31
N ALA A 110 -10.83 6.84 -0.13
CA ALA A 110 -9.68 7.01 0.76
C ALA A 110 -8.78 8.15 0.31
N ARG A 111 -8.53 8.27 -1.00
CA ARG A 111 -7.70 9.35 -1.57
C ARG A 111 -8.33 10.72 -1.31
N LYS A 112 -9.64 10.86 -1.49
CA LYS A 112 -10.36 12.10 -1.17
C LYS A 112 -10.27 12.44 0.30
N GLN A 113 -10.40 11.45 1.17
CA GLN A 113 -10.30 11.65 2.61
C GLN A 113 -8.90 12.13 3.01
N CYS A 114 -7.84 11.51 2.45
CA CYS A 114 -6.47 11.94 2.70
C CYS A 114 -6.25 13.40 2.27
N THR A 115 -6.71 13.76 1.08
CA THR A 115 -6.59 15.13 0.57
C THR A 115 -7.30 16.13 1.47
N SER A 116 -8.51 15.80 1.91
CA SER A 116 -9.30 16.62 2.84
C SER A 116 -8.58 16.84 4.17
N MET A 117 -7.89 15.84 4.66
CA MET A 117 -7.13 15.89 5.92
C MET A 117 -5.68 16.34 5.76
N LYS A 118 -5.28 16.72 4.54
CA LYS A 118 -3.90 17.13 4.21
C LYS A 118 -2.86 16.04 4.52
N ILE A 119 -3.23 14.80 4.30
CA ILE A 119 -2.35 13.64 4.43
C ILE A 119 -1.76 13.35 3.07
N LEU A 120 -0.43 13.20 3.00
CA LEU A 120 0.26 12.82 1.76
C LEU A 120 -0.13 11.41 1.37
N LEU A 121 -0.27 11.19 0.07
CA LEU A 121 -0.66 9.88 -0.45
C LEU A 121 0.02 9.56 -1.77
N THR A 122 0.11 8.29 -2.06
CA THR A 122 0.52 7.74 -3.35
C THR A 122 -0.32 6.50 -3.62
N GLY A 123 -0.13 5.87 -4.77
CA GLY A 123 -0.81 4.64 -5.14
C GLY A 123 0.12 3.71 -5.89
N THR A 124 -0.43 2.60 -6.36
CA THR A 124 0.33 1.56 -7.07
C THR A 124 1.06 2.13 -8.29
N ILE A 125 0.38 2.92 -9.11
CA ILE A 125 0.99 3.54 -10.30
C ILE A 125 2.11 4.49 -9.91
N GLY A 126 1.89 5.30 -8.86
CA GLY A 126 2.90 6.23 -8.36
C GLY A 126 4.16 5.51 -7.90
N ILE A 127 4.02 4.37 -7.24
CA ILE A 127 5.16 3.57 -6.79
C ILE A 127 5.94 3.00 -7.99
N LEU A 128 5.25 2.43 -8.96
CA LEU A 128 5.91 1.88 -10.17
C LEU A 128 6.64 2.98 -10.95
N LYS A 129 5.99 4.12 -11.11
CA LYS A 129 6.60 5.27 -11.79
C LYS A 129 7.83 5.78 -11.05
N ALA A 130 7.74 5.96 -9.74
CA ALA A 130 8.84 6.43 -8.91
C ALA A 130 10.00 5.43 -8.93
N SER A 131 9.71 4.13 -8.85
CA SER A 131 10.72 3.08 -8.91
C SER A 131 11.48 3.08 -10.24
N LYS A 132 10.77 3.32 -11.33
CA LYS A 132 11.40 3.46 -12.65
C LYS A 132 12.26 4.72 -12.73
N LEU A 133 11.75 5.86 -12.27
CA LEU A 133 12.48 7.13 -12.30
C LEU A 133 13.77 7.06 -11.46
N ASP A 134 13.74 6.35 -10.35
CA ASP A 134 14.90 6.18 -9.47
C ASP A 134 15.83 5.05 -9.91
N GLY A 135 15.56 4.43 -11.04
CA GLY A 135 16.43 3.38 -11.60
C GLY A 135 16.37 2.03 -10.91
N GLN A 136 15.39 1.82 -10.03
CA GLN A 136 15.24 0.56 -9.30
C GLN A 136 14.68 -0.56 -10.17
N ILE A 137 13.87 -0.20 -11.16
CA ILE A 137 13.35 -1.09 -12.19
C ILE A 137 13.42 -0.37 -13.54
N SER A 138 13.47 -1.15 -14.63
CA SER A 138 13.39 -0.59 -15.97
C SER A 138 11.93 -0.27 -16.34
N LEU A 139 11.73 0.53 -17.39
CA LEU A 139 10.40 0.79 -17.91
C LEU A 139 9.71 -0.51 -18.34
N SER A 140 10.44 -1.41 -18.98
CA SER A 140 9.93 -2.72 -19.39
C SER A 140 9.47 -3.54 -18.20
N GLN A 141 10.24 -3.56 -17.10
CA GLN A 141 9.85 -4.24 -15.87
C GLN A 141 8.59 -3.60 -15.25
N ALA A 142 8.52 -2.28 -15.23
CA ALA A 142 7.35 -1.58 -14.70
C ALA A 142 6.08 -1.94 -15.49
N ASP A 143 6.17 -1.97 -16.81
CA ASP A 143 5.04 -2.35 -17.67
C ASP A 143 4.64 -3.81 -17.46
N GLU A 144 5.60 -4.70 -17.33
CA GLU A 144 5.34 -6.13 -17.07
C GLU A 144 4.66 -6.34 -15.72
N ILE A 145 5.13 -5.65 -14.68
CA ILE A 145 4.51 -5.71 -13.36
C ILE A 145 3.08 -5.21 -13.41
N LEU A 146 2.84 -4.07 -14.04
CA LEU A 146 1.49 -3.51 -14.15
C LEU A 146 0.56 -4.47 -14.92
N LEU A 147 1.04 -5.10 -15.97
CA LEU A 147 0.26 -6.08 -16.70
C LEU A 147 -0.15 -7.26 -15.80
N LYS A 148 0.79 -7.78 -15.01
CA LYS A 148 0.50 -8.86 -14.05
C LYS A 148 -0.54 -8.43 -13.00
N MET A 149 -0.42 -7.21 -12.50
CA MET A 149 -1.38 -6.66 -11.55
C MET A 149 -2.78 -6.57 -12.17
N ARG A 150 -2.89 -6.07 -13.39
CA ARG A 150 -4.16 -5.98 -14.10
C ARG A 150 -4.77 -7.35 -14.36
N ASN A 151 -3.96 -8.33 -14.72
CA ASN A 151 -4.41 -9.70 -14.92
C ASN A 151 -4.87 -10.33 -13.61
N ALA A 152 -4.35 -9.89 -12.48
CA ALA A 152 -4.77 -10.35 -11.16
C ALA A 152 -5.97 -9.58 -10.60
N GLY A 153 -6.49 -8.60 -11.33
CA GLY A 153 -7.72 -7.88 -10.97
C GLY A 153 -7.56 -6.41 -10.62
N PHE A 154 -6.35 -5.86 -10.69
CA PHE A 154 -6.16 -4.43 -10.42
C PHE A 154 -6.85 -3.59 -11.50
N TYR A 155 -7.74 -2.70 -11.07
CA TYR A 155 -8.39 -1.74 -11.95
C TYR A 155 -7.49 -0.51 -12.10
N SER A 156 -6.60 -0.58 -13.11
CA SER A 156 -5.61 0.47 -13.34
C SER A 156 -6.19 1.62 -14.19
N PRO A 157 -5.88 2.88 -13.84
CA PRO A 157 -6.27 4.04 -14.67
C PRO A 157 -5.49 4.13 -15.98
N VAL A 158 -4.36 3.39 -16.09
CA VAL A 158 -3.53 3.38 -17.30
C VAL A 158 -3.19 1.94 -17.68
N ARG A 159 -2.92 1.71 -18.97
CA ARG A 159 -2.59 0.36 -19.45
C ARG A 159 -1.14 0.00 -19.19
N SER A 160 -0.26 0.99 -19.23
CA SER A 160 1.18 0.79 -19.03
C SER A 160 1.81 2.03 -18.41
N ILE A 161 2.96 1.85 -17.77
CA ILE A 161 3.75 2.97 -17.27
C ILE A 161 4.36 3.75 -18.44
N SER A 162 4.62 3.08 -19.57
CA SER A 162 5.08 3.73 -20.80
C SER A 162 4.14 4.85 -21.28
N ASP A 163 2.84 4.71 -21.06
CA ASP A 163 1.84 5.69 -21.49
C ASP A 163 1.94 7.02 -20.73
N ILE A 164 2.61 7.04 -19.57
CA ILE A 164 2.73 8.21 -18.69
C ILE A 164 4.17 8.60 -18.39
N SER A 165 5.11 7.97 -19.07
CA SER A 165 6.55 8.24 -18.90
C SER A 165 7.03 9.30 -19.85
#